data_83cbf494810a655bf9103c2f2ff5a9cd
#
_entry.id   83cbf494810a655bf9103c2f2ff5a9cd
#
_cell.length_a   1.000
_cell.length_b   1.000
_cell.length_c   1.000
_cell.angle_alpha   90.00
_cell.angle_beta   90.00
_cell.angle_gamma   90.00
#
_symmetry.space_group_name_H-M   'P 1'
#
loop_
_entity.id
_entity.type
_entity.pdbx_description
1 polymer ?
#
loop_
_entity_poly.entity_id
_entity_poly.type
_entity_poly.pdbx_seq_one_letter_code
_entity_poly.pdbx_strand_id
1 'polypeptide(L)'
;MGVIRLTEADWRLFAALRLRALADSSGTDDAEYRTEMSFTGTQWRRRLRVHAQFALADEERLVGLIAAHRASPGSVYLYSLWTDPMARGRGVARTLLTAAIDWGRELGAHTVTLRVHRNNAAALGVYQDLGFVATANPADGSQNTGPADELTMSLTLS
;
A
#
# COMPACT_ATOMS: atom_id res chain seq x y z
N MET A 1 -3.02 -18.51 -5.02
CA MET A 1 -3.23 -17.07 -4.72
C MET A 1 -2.68 -16.24 -5.87
N GLY A 2 -3.44 -15.26 -6.33
CA GLY A 2 -2.99 -14.40 -7.42
C GLY A 2 -3.29 -12.94 -7.17
N VAL A 3 -2.41 -12.06 -7.71
CA VAL A 3 -2.61 -10.62 -7.61
C VAL A 3 -3.48 -10.17 -8.77
N ILE A 4 -4.46 -9.32 -8.48
CA ILE A 4 -5.30 -8.69 -9.48
C ILE A 4 -5.19 -7.18 -9.37
N ARG A 5 -5.24 -6.48 -10.52
CA ARG A 5 -5.35 -5.04 -10.57
C ARG A 5 -6.83 -4.68 -10.51
N LEU A 6 -7.23 -3.93 -9.51
CA LEU A 6 -8.61 -3.50 -9.39
C LEU A 6 -8.86 -2.32 -10.31
N THR A 7 -9.98 -2.36 -11.03
CA THR A 7 -10.37 -1.31 -11.96
C THR A 7 -11.65 -0.63 -11.48
N GLU A 8 -12.07 0.43 -12.17
CA GLU A 8 -13.28 1.15 -11.76
C GLU A 8 -14.51 0.25 -11.73
N ALA A 9 -14.56 -0.79 -12.55
CA ALA A 9 -15.65 -1.76 -12.54
C ALA A 9 -15.69 -2.55 -11.24
N ASP A 10 -14.57 -2.65 -10.54
CA ASP A 10 -14.43 -3.43 -9.30
C ASP A 10 -14.67 -2.59 -8.05
N TRP A 11 -15.25 -1.41 -8.17
CA TRP A 11 -15.28 -0.46 -7.06
C TRP A 11 -15.98 -1.01 -5.82
N ARG A 12 -17.01 -1.87 -6.00
CA ARG A 12 -17.69 -2.46 -4.84
C ARG A 12 -16.79 -3.42 -4.08
N LEU A 13 -16.03 -4.23 -4.82
CA LEU A 13 -15.04 -5.13 -4.22
C LEU A 13 -13.95 -4.33 -3.51
N PHE A 14 -13.47 -3.28 -4.16
CA PHE A 14 -12.44 -2.43 -3.58
C PHE A 14 -12.94 -1.76 -2.30
N ALA A 15 -14.14 -1.19 -2.34
CA ALA A 15 -14.71 -0.53 -1.17
C ALA A 15 -14.81 -1.50 0.02
N ALA A 16 -15.34 -2.70 -0.23
CA ALA A 16 -15.47 -3.69 0.82
C ALA A 16 -14.11 -4.10 1.39
N LEU A 17 -13.13 -4.30 0.53
CA LEU A 17 -11.79 -4.70 0.96
C LEU A 17 -11.11 -3.59 1.75
N ARG A 18 -11.19 -2.36 1.26
CA ARG A 18 -10.58 -1.20 1.92
C ARG A 18 -11.19 -0.98 3.31
N LEU A 19 -12.51 -1.09 3.41
CA LEU A 19 -13.18 -0.91 4.70
C LEU A 19 -12.85 -2.04 5.68
N ARG A 20 -12.69 -3.28 5.18
CA ARG A 20 -12.19 -4.37 6.02
C ARG A 20 -10.80 -4.06 6.56
N ALA A 21 -9.92 -3.55 5.70
CA ALA A 21 -8.57 -3.21 6.09
C ALA A 21 -8.55 -2.12 7.16
N LEU A 22 -9.35 -1.07 6.97
CA LEU A 22 -9.44 0.02 7.95
C LEU A 22 -10.03 -0.45 9.27
N ALA A 23 -11.07 -1.27 9.22
CA ALA A 23 -11.69 -1.78 10.44
C ALA A 23 -10.71 -2.63 11.25
N ASP A 24 -9.90 -3.44 10.56
CA ASP A 24 -8.89 -4.27 11.21
C ASP A 24 -7.74 -3.43 11.77
N SER A 25 -7.27 -2.44 11.01
CA SER A 25 -6.08 -1.67 11.37
C SER A 25 -6.36 -0.56 12.37
N SER A 26 -7.49 0.12 12.24
CA SER A 26 -7.78 1.34 13.00
C SER A 26 -9.09 1.27 13.77
N GLY A 27 -9.95 0.30 13.44
CA GLY A 27 -11.25 0.16 14.09
C GLY A 27 -12.34 0.99 13.43
N THR A 28 -13.59 0.62 13.70
CA THR A 28 -14.74 1.26 13.07
C THR A 28 -15.07 2.62 13.67
N ASP A 29 -14.45 2.96 14.80
CA ASP A 29 -14.61 4.29 15.42
C ASP A 29 -13.63 5.31 14.86
N ASP A 30 -12.68 4.86 14.05
CA ASP A 30 -11.67 5.74 13.49
C ASP A 30 -12.29 6.71 12.49
N ALA A 31 -11.77 7.94 12.46
CA ALA A 31 -12.32 8.98 11.58
C ALA A 31 -12.16 8.63 10.11
N GLU A 32 -11.04 8.02 9.73
CA GLU A 32 -10.81 7.61 8.35
C GLU A 32 -11.82 6.55 7.92
N TYR A 33 -12.06 5.56 8.78
CA TYR A 33 -13.05 4.53 8.49
C TYR A 33 -14.43 5.14 8.26
N ARG A 34 -14.84 6.05 9.15
CA ARG A 34 -16.16 6.69 9.04
C ARG A 34 -16.28 7.54 7.79
N THR A 35 -15.22 8.25 7.45
CA THR A 35 -15.20 9.07 6.24
C THR A 35 -15.38 8.20 5.00
N GLU A 36 -14.61 7.12 4.91
CA GLU A 36 -14.66 6.26 3.73
C GLU A 36 -15.94 5.44 3.66
N MET A 37 -16.53 5.11 4.80
CA MET A 37 -17.84 4.47 4.83
C MET A 37 -18.92 5.31 4.14
N SER A 38 -18.75 6.62 4.14
CA SER A 38 -19.74 7.53 3.52
C SER A 38 -19.44 7.80 2.05
N PHE A 39 -18.39 7.25 1.49
CA PHE A 39 -18.05 7.49 0.08
C PHE A 39 -19.11 6.95 -0.85
N THR A 40 -19.38 7.73 -1.90
CA THR A 40 -20.26 7.30 -2.99
C THR A 40 -19.49 6.39 -3.94
N GLY A 41 -20.21 5.68 -4.82
CA GLY A 41 -19.57 4.88 -5.86
C GLY A 41 -18.65 5.72 -6.75
N THR A 42 -19.04 6.96 -7.02
CA THR A 42 -18.22 7.88 -7.81
C THR A 42 -16.88 8.15 -7.13
N GLN A 43 -16.89 8.34 -5.81
CA GLN A 43 -15.66 8.59 -5.06
C GLN A 43 -14.76 7.34 -5.03
N TRP A 44 -15.34 6.16 -4.88
CA TRP A 44 -14.58 4.92 -4.92
C TRP A 44 -13.96 4.69 -6.31
N ARG A 45 -14.74 4.92 -7.37
CA ARG A 45 -14.22 4.76 -8.73
C ARG A 45 -13.10 5.74 -9.02
N ARG A 46 -13.19 6.97 -8.50
CA ARG A 46 -12.13 7.94 -8.67
C ARG A 46 -10.80 7.44 -8.07
N ARG A 47 -10.84 6.85 -6.89
CA ARG A 47 -9.63 6.28 -6.29
C ARG A 47 -8.98 5.25 -7.18
N LEU A 48 -9.79 4.38 -7.78
CA LEU A 48 -9.28 3.35 -8.67
C LEU A 48 -8.71 3.93 -9.97
N ARG A 49 -9.23 5.08 -10.38
CA ARG A 49 -8.75 5.75 -11.59
C ARG A 49 -7.44 6.51 -11.36
N VAL A 50 -7.30 7.17 -10.21
CA VAL A 50 -6.15 8.03 -9.96
C VAL A 50 -4.94 7.29 -9.40
N HIS A 51 -5.14 6.23 -8.65
CA HIS A 51 -4.05 5.43 -8.10
C HIS A 51 -4.24 3.97 -8.47
N ALA A 52 -3.13 3.25 -8.59
CA ALA A 52 -3.17 1.81 -8.83
C ALA A 52 -3.52 1.10 -7.53
N GLN A 53 -4.48 0.20 -7.59
CA GLN A 53 -4.91 -0.59 -6.45
C GLN A 53 -4.78 -2.06 -6.82
N PHE A 54 -4.05 -2.83 -6.01
CA PHE A 54 -3.84 -4.25 -6.23
C PHE A 54 -4.42 -5.03 -5.07
N ALA A 55 -5.02 -6.15 -5.37
CA ALA A 55 -5.53 -7.06 -4.35
C ALA A 55 -4.97 -8.44 -4.58
N LEU A 56 -4.85 -9.21 -3.50
CA LEU A 56 -4.48 -10.61 -3.61
C LEU A 56 -5.72 -11.45 -3.37
N ALA A 57 -6.02 -12.31 -4.34
CA ALA A 57 -7.16 -13.21 -4.24
C ALA A 57 -6.67 -14.60 -3.83
N ASP A 58 -7.34 -15.17 -2.83
CA ASP A 58 -7.15 -16.56 -2.43
C ASP A 58 -8.48 -17.24 -2.72
N GLU A 59 -8.52 -17.94 -3.84
CA GLU A 59 -9.76 -18.50 -4.37
C GLU A 59 -10.74 -17.36 -4.64
N GLU A 60 -11.90 -17.33 -4.00
CA GLU A 60 -12.91 -16.31 -4.24
C GLU A 60 -12.83 -15.13 -3.28
N ARG A 61 -11.87 -15.15 -2.35
CA ARG A 61 -11.78 -14.16 -1.29
C ARG A 61 -10.57 -13.26 -1.51
N LEU A 62 -10.76 -11.95 -1.36
CA LEU A 62 -9.64 -11.01 -1.38
C LEU A 62 -9.05 -10.93 0.03
N VAL A 63 -7.75 -11.18 0.14
CA VAL A 63 -7.08 -11.31 1.44
C VAL A 63 -5.95 -10.30 1.64
N GLY A 64 -5.75 -9.41 0.70
CA GLY A 64 -4.72 -8.40 0.83
C GLY A 64 -4.92 -7.26 -0.13
N LEU A 65 -4.28 -6.14 0.17
CA LEU A 65 -4.45 -4.89 -0.57
C LEU A 65 -3.16 -4.10 -0.53
N ILE A 66 -2.83 -3.44 -1.62
CA ILE A 66 -1.78 -2.42 -1.66
C ILE A 66 -2.14 -1.38 -2.70
N ALA A 67 -1.78 -0.13 -2.43
CA ALA A 67 -1.98 0.97 -3.35
C ALA A 67 -0.65 1.55 -3.78
N ALA A 68 -0.62 2.10 -4.98
CA ALA A 68 0.60 2.71 -5.52
C ALA A 68 0.22 3.90 -6.39
N HIS A 69 1.05 4.93 -6.36
CA HIS A 69 0.87 6.04 -7.29
C HIS A 69 2.21 6.66 -7.66
N ARG A 70 2.24 7.29 -8.83
CA ARG A 70 3.43 8.01 -9.27
C ARG A 70 3.50 9.32 -8.49
N ALA A 71 4.42 9.40 -7.52
CA ALA A 71 4.57 10.60 -6.68
C ALA A 71 5.31 11.71 -7.43
N SER A 72 6.20 11.34 -8.35
CA SER A 72 6.92 12.24 -9.22
C SER A 72 7.35 11.46 -10.46
N PRO A 73 7.90 12.11 -11.50
CA PRO A 73 8.20 11.40 -12.75
C PRO A 73 9.05 10.14 -12.61
N GLY A 74 9.93 10.07 -11.65
CA GLY A 74 10.78 8.91 -11.49
C GLY A 74 10.50 8.09 -10.24
N SER A 75 9.43 8.39 -9.51
CA SER A 75 9.22 7.81 -8.20
C SER A 75 7.79 7.32 -8.01
N VAL A 76 7.65 6.14 -7.44
CA VAL A 76 6.36 5.54 -7.08
C VAL A 76 6.30 5.43 -5.56
N TYR A 77 5.15 5.79 -5.00
CA TYR A 77 4.90 5.68 -3.57
C TYR A 77 3.89 4.56 -3.32
N LEU A 78 4.21 3.67 -2.38
CA LEU A 78 3.35 2.56 -1.98
C LEU A 78 2.71 2.86 -0.64
N TYR A 79 1.44 2.49 -0.49
CA TYR A 79 0.70 2.76 0.74
C TYR A 79 -0.46 1.78 0.87
N SER A 80 -1.15 1.81 2.01
CA SER A 80 -2.32 0.97 2.29
C SER A 80 -2.06 -0.54 2.25
N LEU A 81 -0.83 -0.96 2.49
CA LEU A 81 -0.54 -2.40 2.52
C LEU A 81 -1.27 -3.04 3.70
N TRP A 82 -2.04 -4.07 3.40
CA TRP A 82 -2.80 -4.79 4.41
C TRP A 82 -2.93 -6.27 4.03
N THR A 83 -2.83 -7.12 5.04
CA THR A 83 -3.07 -8.56 4.90
C THR A 83 -4.15 -8.95 5.90
N ASP A 84 -5.16 -9.67 5.42
CA ASP A 84 -6.21 -10.22 6.28
C ASP A 84 -5.54 -11.06 7.36
N PRO A 85 -5.94 -10.88 8.64
CA PRO A 85 -5.36 -11.69 9.72
C PRO A 85 -5.37 -13.19 9.46
N MET A 86 -6.39 -13.70 8.79
CA MET A 86 -6.50 -15.12 8.48
C MET A 86 -5.49 -15.59 7.44
N ALA A 87 -4.87 -14.68 6.74
CA ALA A 87 -3.91 -15.00 5.66
C ALA A 87 -2.48 -14.59 6.00
N ARG A 88 -2.23 -14.10 7.21
CA ARG A 88 -0.89 -13.69 7.61
C ARG A 88 0.05 -14.89 7.70
N GLY A 89 1.33 -14.65 7.45
CA GLY A 89 2.33 -15.71 7.46
C GLY A 89 2.38 -16.52 6.19
N ARG A 90 1.66 -16.12 5.15
CA ARG A 90 1.59 -16.86 3.87
C ARG A 90 2.22 -16.10 2.72
N GLY A 91 2.97 -15.03 3.01
CA GLY A 91 3.66 -14.26 1.97
C GLY A 91 2.81 -13.27 1.19
N VAL A 92 1.63 -12.93 1.70
CA VAL A 92 0.70 -12.02 1.02
C VAL A 92 1.34 -10.65 0.82
N ALA A 93 1.92 -10.08 1.87
CA ALA A 93 2.54 -8.76 1.78
C ALA A 93 3.66 -8.73 0.75
N ARG A 94 4.53 -9.74 0.77
CA ARG A 94 5.65 -9.83 -0.17
C ARG A 94 5.14 -9.92 -1.62
N THR A 95 4.11 -10.72 -1.84
CA THR A 95 3.53 -10.88 -3.17
C THR A 95 2.93 -9.57 -3.69
N LEU A 96 2.21 -8.86 -2.83
CA LEU A 96 1.63 -7.57 -3.20
C LEU A 96 2.71 -6.52 -3.46
N LEU A 97 3.73 -6.46 -2.61
CA LEU A 97 4.84 -5.53 -2.79
C LEU A 97 5.56 -5.80 -4.11
N THR A 98 5.81 -7.05 -4.43
CA THR A 98 6.46 -7.42 -5.69
C THR A 98 5.64 -6.95 -6.89
N ALA A 99 4.32 -7.14 -6.85
CA ALA A 99 3.45 -6.69 -7.93
C ALA A 99 3.50 -5.17 -8.10
N ALA A 100 3.46 -4.43 -7.00
CA ALA A 100 3.51 -2.97 -7.03
C ALA A 100 4.86 -2.47 -7.53
N ILE A 101 5.95 -3.12 -7.12
CA ILE A 101 7.30 -2.78 -7.58
C ILE A 101 7.41 -3.02 -9.08
N ASP A 102 6.89 -4.15 -9.56
CA ASP A 102 6.91 -4.46 -11.00
C ASP A 102 6.12 -3.44 -11.79
N TRP A 103 4.99 -3.00 -11.27
CA TRP A 103 4.22 -1.94 -11.88
C TRP A 103 5.05 -0.65 -12.00
N GLY A 104 5.80 -0.31 -10.94
CA GLY A 104 6.70 0.84 -10.98
C GLY A 104 7.76 0.71 -12.07
N ARG A 105 8.33 -0.48 -12.22
CA ARG A 105 9.31 -0.74 -13.28
C ARG A 105 8.70 -0.53 -14.66
N GLU A 106 7.49 -1.00 -14.85
CA GLU A 106 6.79 -0.84 -16.13
C GLU A 106 6.53 0.62 -16.48
N LEU A 107 6.36 1.45 -15.45
CA LEU A 107 6.20 2.89 -15.65
C LEU A 107 7.52 3.61 -15.92
N GLY A 108 8.65 2.91 -15.79
CA GLY A 108 9.96 3.54 -15.92
C GLY A 108 10.42 4.26 -14.67
N ALA A 109 9.85 3.96 -13.53
CA ALA A 109 10.28 4.58 -12.27
C ALA A 109 11.69 4.12 -11.90
N HIS A 110 12.42 4.99 -11.23
CA HIS A 110 13.77 4.70 -10.74
C HIS A 110 13.77 4.37 -9.26
N THR A 111 12.74 4.79 -8.54
CA THR A 111 12.69 4.67 -7.09
C THR A 111 11.28 4.32 -6.65
N VAL A 112 11.19 3.44 -5.66
CA VAL A 112 9.94 3.13 -4.97
C VAL A 112 10.11 3.51 -3.51
N THR A 113 9.16 4.24 -2.95
CA THR A 113 9.21 4.67 -1.55
C THR A 113 7.97 4.21 -0.80
N LEU A 114 8.12 4.11 0.50
CA LEU A 114 7.01 3.81 1.40
C LEU A 114 7.36 4.34 2.80
N ARG A 115 6.35 4.34 3.67
CA ARG A 115 6.55 4.71 5.07
C ARG A 115 6.15 3.53 5.95
N VAL A 116 6.83 3.42 7.09
CA VAL A 116 6.57 2.34 8.03
C VAL A 116 6.88 2.82 9.44
N HIS A 117 6.10 2.36 10.42
CA HIS A 117 6.39 2.65 11.81
C HIS A 117 7.68 1.96 12.22
N ARG A 118 8.52 2.67 12.99
CA ARG A 118 9.81 2.12 13.45
C ARG A 118 9.65 0.87 14.29
N ASN A 119 8.56 0.73 15.01
CA ASN A 119 8.35 -0.43 15.85
C ASN A 119 7.58 -1.56 15.16
N ASN A 120 7.33 -1.44 13.86
CA ASN A 120 6.70 -2.52 13.10
C ASN A 120 7.79 -3.44 12.54
N ALA A 121 8.34 -4.29 13.42
CA ALA A 121 9.48 -5.13 13.07
C ALA A 121 9.16 -6.09 11.93
N ALA A 122 7.94 -6.63 11.90
CA ALA A 122 7.54 -7.58 10.86
C ALA A 122 7.59 -6.92 9.48
N ALA A 123 7.02 -5.72 9.36
CA ALA A 123 7.02 -4.99 8.09
C ALA A 123 8.43 -4.59 7.69
N LEU A 124 9.22 -4.08 8.64
CA LEU A 124 10.60 -3.70 8.38
C LEU A 124 11.40 -4.87 7.80
N GLY A 125 11.21 -6.07 8.37
CA GLY A 125 11.91 -7.25 7.87
C GLY A 125 11.57 -7.57 6.43
N VAL A 126 10.29 -7.50 6.07
CA VAL A 126 9.86 -7.76 4.69
C VAL A 126 10.45 -6.73 3.73
N TYR A 127 10.39 -5.45 4.11
CA TYR A 127 10.91 -4.39 3.26
C TYR A 127 12.41 -4.52 3.05
N GLN A 128 13.15 -4.79 4.13
CA GLN A 128 14.61 -4.97 4.04
C GLN A 128 14.96 -6.18 3.16
N ASP A 129 14.22 -7.26 3.29
CA ASP A 129 14.44 -8.44 2.46
C ASP A 129 14.25 -8.14 0.97
N LEU A 130 13.36 -7.22 0.65
CA LEU A 130 13.11 -6.83 -0.74
C LEU A 130 14.11 -5.81 -1.24
N GLY A 131 14.99 -5.31 -0.38
CA GLY A 131 16.03 -4.36 -0.76
C GLY A 131 15.74 -2.91 -0.39
N PHE A 132 14.66 -2.64 0.30
CA PHE A 132 14.38 -1.28 0.78
C PHE A 132 15.37 -0.91 1.88
N VAL A 133 15.80 0.34 1.87
CA VAL A 133 16.67 0.89 2.90
C VAL A 133 16.04 2.14 3.47
N ALA A 134 16.30 2.39 4.75
CA ALA A 134 15.82 3.61 5.38
C ALA A 134 16.52 4.79 4.72
N THR A 135 15.74 5.76 4.29
CA THR A 135 16.26 6.97 3.70
C THR A 135 16.78 7.84 4.82
N ALA A 136 18.06 8.17 4.76
CA ALA A 136 18.60 9.14 5.66
C ALA A 136 17.76 10.39 5.47
N ASN A 137 17.40 10.97 6.56
CA ASN A 137 16.63 12.16 6.48
C ASN A 137 17.44 13.14 5.68
N PRO A 138 16.91 13.60 4.60
CA PRO A 138 17.69 14.31 3.62
C PRO A 138 18.30 15.55 4.21
N ALA A 139 19.21 16.06 3.50
CA ALA A 139 19.88 17.24 3.90
C ALA A 139 18.92 18.32 4.25
N ASP A 140 17.80 18.27 3.69
CA ASP A 140 16.75 19.09 4.15
C ASP A 140 16.19 18.55 5.42
N GLY A 141 16.77 17.57 5.89
CA GLY A 141 16.46 16.79 7.01
C GLY A 141 15.45 17.23 7.98
N SER A 142 15.21 18.35 7.98
CA SER A 142 14.16 18.92 8.73
C SER A 142 12.84 18.47 8.30
N GLN A 143 12.81 17.85 7.20
CA GLN A 143 11.57 17.69 6.57
C GLN A 143 10.95 16.38 6.86
N ASN A 144 11.16 15.91 7.98
CA ASN A 144 10.41 14.84 8.48
C ASN A 144 8.99 15.30 8.66
N THR A 145 8.25 15.28 7.59
CA THR A 145 6.88 15.75 7.62
C THR A 145 5.92 14.74 8.17
N GLY A 146 6.38 13.51 8.41
CA GLY A 146 5.56 12.48 9.00
C GLY A 146 5.73 12.43 10.51
N PRO A 147 4.97 11.57 11.19
CA PRO A 147 5.18 11.32 12.61
C PRO A 147 6.62 10.92 12.89
N ALA A 148 7.14 11.33 14.03
CA ALA A 148 8.54 11.10 14.37
C ALA A 148 8.88 9.61 14.46
N ASP A 149 7.87 8.76 14.66
CA ASP A 149 8.05 7.31 14.77
C ASP A 149 7.91 6.58 13.44
N GLU A 150 7.76 7.30 12.33
CA GLU A 150 7.74 6.68 11.02
C GLU A 150 9.08 6.82 10.31
N LEU A 151 9.42 5.78 9.56
CA LEU A 151 10.56 5.78 8.67
C LEU A 151 10.09 5.85 7.23
N THR A 152 10.79 6.62 6.42
CA THR A 152 10.66 6.52 4.98
C THR A 152 11.72 5.54 4.48
N MET A 153 11.32 4.60 3.67
CA MET A 153 12.24 3.63 3.07
C MET A 153 12.16 3.74 1.56
N SER A 154 13.25 3.44 0.90
CA SER A 154 13.29 3.49 -0.56
C SER A 154 14.00 2.31 -1.15
N LEU A 155 13.58 1.95 -2.37
CA LEU A 155 14.18 0.91 -3.19
C LEU A 155 14.55 1.53 -4.51
N THR A 156 15.82 1.39 -4.91
CA THR A 156 16.27 1.86 -6.21
C THR A 156 16.03 0.76 -7.24
N LEU A 157 15.39 1.13 -8.33
CA LEU A 157 15.11 0.21 -9.44
C LEU A 157 16.19 0.36 -10.50
N SER A 158 16.65 -0.76 -10.99
CA SER A 158 17.67 -0.77 -12.07
C SER A 158 17.01 -0.92 -13.44
#